data_d21d5e70ab2ba4707b3255e950a59b02
#
_entry.id   d21d5e70ab2ba4707b3255e950a59b02
#
_cell.length_a   1.000
_cell.length_b   1.000
_cell.length_c   1.000
_cell.angle_alpha   90.00
_cell.angle_beta   90.00
_cell.angle_gamma   90.00
#
_symmetry.space_group_name_H-M   'P 1'
#
loop_
_entity.id
_entity.type
_entity.pdbx_description
1 polymer ?
#
loop_
_entity_poly.entity_id
_entity_poly.type
_entity_poly.pdbx_seq_one_letter_code
_entity_poly.pdbx_strand_id
1 'polypeptide(L)'
;VGDGDVIDLEETFVFDAVVHAYNLAPSNYRNEQHARGITEMIYGAVEGASPPGYRVTREGFIRNWSVEETANMLFLESDTDMATFQSLPLYAYHDGLTANENCVEAVEEYPERFLGFANVDPLREGWEGELEEQVEAVDPVGLKLYPSHWGEDFHEGWRMDDESVAYPVFEKARSLGIDFIEVHKAIPFGPVPRDPYHPGDVDEACADFPEIDFGLVHGGLAFTEETAWQMARFPNLHINMETLGIQLTANERAFAETLAKIISIGGEGVLDRMYWGSAAMAYHPQPELEALRDFEWPEDVAQRGIAFGDMPEITDEHKRNLLGRTYADLVGLDIEEARERLADDDFSRQTDEEGLADPFSTTNAAAEVY
;
A
#
# COMPACT_ATOMS: atom_id res chain seq x y z
N VAL A 1 28.07 13.68 14.82
CA VAL A 1 27.35 13.72 13.57
C VAL A 1 28.32 13.17 12.54
N GLY A 2 28.25 11.87 12.24
CA GLY A 2 29.02 11.28 11.13
C GLY A 2 28.37 11.72 9.82
N ASP A 3 29.17 11.97 8.78
CA ASP A 3 28.72 11.90 7.40
C ASP A 3 28.27 10.44 7.14
N GLY A 4 27.05 10.11 7.52
CA GLY A 4 26.39 8.93 7.03
C GLY A 4 26.05 9.19 5.58
N ASP A 5 26.57 8.39 4.67
CA ASP A 5 26.18 8.45 3.26
C ASP A 5 24.65 8.19 3.23
N VAL A 6 23.89 9.13 2.70
CA VAL A 6 22.45 8.95 2.44
C VAL A 6 22.29 7.82 1.45
N ILE A 7 21.29 6.92 1.66
CA ILE A 7 21.07 5.84 0.70
C ILE A 7 20.88 6.40 -0.70
N ASP A 8 21.48 5.74 -1.67
CA ASP A 8 21.25 6.03 -3.07
C ASP A 8 20.00 5.26 -3.53
N LEU A 9 19.00 5.97 -4.02
CA LEU A 9 17.77 5.36 -4.53
C LEU A 9 18.04 4.55 -5.80
N GLU A 10 18.96 4.99 -6.67
CA GLU A 10 19.35 4.25 -7.88
C GLU A 10 20.01 2.90 -7.54
N GLU A 11 20.67 2.77 -6.38
CA GLU A 11 21.29 1.52 -5.92
C GLU A 11 20.35 0.71 -4.98
N THR A 12 19.25 1.30 -4.53
CA THR A 12 18.30 0.67 -3.62
C THR A 12 17.19 -0.02 -4.41
N PHE A 13 16.88 -1.28 -4.10
CA PHE A 13 15.72 -1.93 -4.70
C PHE A 13 14.44 -1.39 -4.05
N VAL A 14 13.64 -0.71 -4.86
CA VAL A 14 12.39 -0.09 -4.44
C VAL A 14 11.20 -0.92 -4.92
N PHE A 15 10.46 -1.48 -3.97
CA PHE A 15 9.32 -2.34 -4.25
C PHE A 15 8.04 -1.75 -3.63
N ASP A 16 7.19 -1.21 -4.49
CA ASP A 16 5.91 -0.60 -4.08
C ASP A 16 4.87 -1.68 -3.78
N ALA A 17 4.48 -1.79 -2.52
CA ALA A 17 3.52 -2.80 -2.07
C ALA A 17 2.06 -2.50 -2.47
N VAL A 18 1.71 -1.26 -2.83
CA VAL A 18 0.30 -0.87 -3.09
C VAL A 18 0.18 0.05 -4.28
N VAL A 19 -0.30 -0.49 -5.38
CA VAL A 19 -0.54 0.26 -6.61
C VAL A 19 -1.92 -0.07 -7.19
N HIS A 20 -2.57 0.95 -7.74
CA HIS A 20 -3.91 0.90 -8.32
C HIS A 20 -4.02 1.69 -9.62
N ALA A 21 -5.01 1.40 -10.45
CA ALA A 21 -5.49 2.27 -11.51
C ALA A 21 -6.97 2.60 -11.24
N TYR A 22 -7.24 3.72 -10.57
CA TYR A 22 -8.60 4.08 -10.17
C TYR A 22 -9.47 4.49 -11.36
N ASN A 23 -10.68 3.95 -11.41
CA ASN A 23 -11.73 4.47 -12.25
C ASN A 23 -12.68 5.37 -11.45
N LEU A 24 -12.28 6.64 -11.33
CA LEU A 24 -13.04 7.68 -10.63
C LEU A 24 -14.06 8.39 -11.52
N ALA A 25 -14.17 8.00 -12.79
CA ALA A 25 -15.10 8.63 -13.73
C ALA A 25 -16.55 8.50 -13.24
N PRO A 26 -17.39 9.57 -13.38
CA PRO A 26 -18.80 9.51 -12.98
C PRO A 26 -19.61 8.40 -13.67
N SER A 27 -19.17 7.92 -14.83
CA SER A 27 -19.78 6.79 -15.53
C SER A 27 -19.62 5.45 -14.79
N ASN A 28 -18.65 5.34 -13.87
CA ASN A 28 -18.42 4.17 -13.03
C ASN A 28 -19.22 4.22 -11.69
N TYR A 29 -19.94 5.29 -11.39
CA TYR A 29 -20.70 5.41 -10.15
C TYR A 29 -21.94 4.50 -10.18
N ARG A 30 -21.94 3.45 -9.38
CA ARG A 30 -23.10 2.59 -9.16
C ARG A 30 -24.09 3.25 -8.18
N ASN A 31 -23.57 3.77 -7.08
CA ASN A 31 -24.31 4.62 -6.17
C ASN A 31 -23.74 6.05 -6.23
N GLU A 32 -24.46 6.93 -6.94
CA GLU A 32 -24.02 8.30 -7.21
C GLU A 32 -23.60 9.08 -5.94
N GLN A 33 -24.34 8.96 -4.85
CA GLN A 33 -24.04 9.68 -3.62
C GLN A 33 -22.76 9.16 -2.94
N HIS A 34 -22.62 7.84 -2.84
CA HIS A 34 -21.51 7.21 -2.13
C HIS A 34 -20.24 7.28 -2.95
N ALA A 35 -20.28 6.90 -4.24
CA ALA A 35 -19.14 6.98 -5.13
C ALA A 35 -18.58 8.40 -5.25
N ARG A 36 -19.46 9.39 -5.42
CA ARG A 36 -19.07 10.81 -5.40
C ARG A 36 -18.41 11.20 -4.08
N GLY A 37 -18.99 10.81 -2.95
CA GLY A 37 -18.44 11.10 -1.62
C GLY A 37 -17.05 10.51 -1.42
N ILE A 38 -16.82 9.27 -1.86
CA ILE A 38 -15.51 8.60 -1.82
C ILE A 38 -14.52 9.31 -2.75
N THR A 39 -14.92 9.57 -4.00
CA THR A 39 -14.10 10.27 -5.00
C THR A 39 -13.61 11.63 -4.47
N GLU A 40 -14.52 12.44 -3.91
CA GLU A 40 -14.15 13.76 -3.37
C GLU A 40 -13.27 13.65 -2.11
N MET A 41 -13.47 12.63 -1.29
CA MET A 41 -12.63 12.35 -0.12
C MET A 41 -11.19 12.00 -0.56
N ILE A 42 -11.05 11.10 -1.53
CA ILE A 42 -9.73 10.71 -2.07
C ILE A 42 -9.05 11.93 -2.69
N TYR A 43 -9.74 12.64 -3.59
CA TYR A 43 -9.17 13.82 -4.23
C TYR A 43 -8.73 14.87 -3.20
N GLY A 44 -9.56 15.17 -2.21
CA GLY A 44 -9.21 16.14 -1.16
C GLY A 44 -8.00 15.73 -0.32
N ALA A 45 -7.81 14.43 -0.07
CA ALA A 45 -6.64 13.91 0.62
C ALA A 45 -5.38 14.03 -0.26
N VAL A 46 -5.47 13.65 -1.53
CA VAL A 46 -4.37 13.73 -2.51
C VAL A 46 -3.95 15.19 -2.74
N GLU A 47 -4.90 16.09 -3.02
CA GLU A 47 -4.62 17.52 -3.21
C GLU A 47 -3.96 18.14 -1.96
N GLY A 48 -4.43 17.75 -0.77
CA GLY A 48 -3.94 18.29 0.49
C GLY A 48 -2.54 17.79 0.88
N ALA A 49 -2.21 16.56 0.54
CA ALA A 49 -0.95 15.92 0.95
C ALA A 49 0.16 16.02 -0.10
N SER A 50 -0.16 16.07 -1.39
CA SER A 50 0.84 16.14 -2.46
C SER A 50 1.62 17.47 -2.42
N PRO A 51 2.95 17.43 -2.55
CA PRO A 51 3.75 18.64 -2.63
C PRO A 51 3.52 19.41 -3.94
N PRO A 52 3.88 20.69 -4.02
CA PRO A 52 3.85 21.46 -5.26
C PRO A 52 4.64 20.77 -6.39
N GLY A 53 4.10 20.77 -7.60
CA GLY A 53 4.67 20.05 -8.74
C GLY A 53 4.22 18.58 -8.87
N TYR A 54 3.60 18.05 -7.81
CA TYR A 54 3.01 16.70 -7.78
C TYR A 54 1.49 16.76 -7.55
N ARG A 55 0.88 17.88 -7.83
CA ARG A 55 -0.57 18.09 -7.70
C ARG A 55 -1.22 18.06 -9.07
N VAL A 56 -2.28 17.30 -9.17
CA VAL A 56 -3.12 17.22 -10.38
C VAL A 56 -4.45 17.91 -10.10
N THR A 57 -4.95 18.67 -11.08
CA THR A 57 -6.26 19.31 -10.95
C THR A 57 -7.36 18.26 -10.74
N ARG A 58 -8.49 18.71 -10.23
CA ARG A 58 -9.65 17.83 -10.04
C ARG A 58 -10.08 17.13 -11.34
N GLU A 59 -10.03 17.82 -12.47
CA GLU A 59 -10.37 17.22 -13.77
C GLU A 59 -9.34 16.20 -14.23
N GLY A 60 -8.06 16.46 -14.03
CA GLY A 60 -6.98 15.53 -14.33
C GLY A 60 -7.00 14.29 -13.42
N PHE A 61 -7.49 14.42 -12.20
CA PHE A 61 -7.55 13.31 -11.24
C PHE A 61 -8.81 12.45 -11.37
N ILE A 62 -10.01 13.10 -11.44
CA ILE A 62 -11.30 12.39 -11.43
C ILE A 62 -11.67 11.89 -12.83
N ARG A 63 -11.04 10.78 -13.22
CA ARG A 63 -11.21 10.10 -14.50
C ARG A 63 -10.95 8.60 -14.38
N ASN A 64 -10.98 7.88 -15.45
CA ASN A 64 -10.46 6.52 -15.52
C ASN A 64 -8.95 6.58 -15.80
N TRP A 65 -8.13 6.06 -14.90
CA TRP A 65 -6.70 5.88 -15.07
C TRP A 65 -6.42 4.53 -15.69
N SER A 66 -5.48 4.45 -16.63
CA SER A 66 -5.07 3.18 -17.23
C SER A 66 -3.92 2.52 -16.45
N VAL A 67 -3.75 1.24 -16.68
CA VAL A 67 -2.59 0.49 -16.19
C VAL A 67 -1.29 1.06 -16.76
N GLU A 68 -1.28 1.40 -18.07
CA GLU A 68 -0.13 2.03 -18.74
C GLU A 68 0.28 3.34 -18.06
N GLU A 69 -0.66 4.24 -17.76
CA GLU A 69 -0.35 5.50 -17.06
C GLU A 69 0.23 5.26 -15.67
N THR A 70 -0.27 4.25 -14.96
CA THR A 70 0.24 3.87 -13.64
C THR A 70 1.64 3.27 -13.75
N ALA A 71 1.89 2.38 -14.71
CA ALA A 71 3.21 1.83 -14.99
C ALA A 71 4.23 2.93 -15.33
N ASN A 72 3.86 3.85 -16.20
CA ASN A 72 4.73 4.97 -16.57
C ASN A 72 5.05 5.88 -15.37
N MET A 73 4.07 6.21 -14.53
CA MET A 73 4.29 6.98 -13.31
C MET A 73 5.29 6.31 -12.36
N LEU A 74 5.18 4.99 -12.22
CA LEU A 74 6.08 4.22 -11.35
C LEU A 74 7.48 4.10 -11.94
N PHE A 75 7.58 3.67 -13.20
CA PHE A 75 8.83 3.17 -13.75
C PHE A 75 9.56 4.15 -14.67
N LEU A 76 8.93 5.28 -15.05
CA LEU A 76 9.58 6.38 -15.79
C LEU A 76 9.70 7.67 -14.98
N GLU A 77 8.80 7.89 -14.01
CA GLU A 77 8.73 9.17 -13.28
C GLU A 77 9.21 9.04 -11.81
N SER A 78 9.55 7.82 -11.36
CA SER A 78 10.06 7.56 -10.01
C SER A 78 11.11 6.45 -9.96
N ASP A 79 11.84 6.39 -8.84
CA ASP A 79 12.85 5.37 -8.57
C ASP A 79 12.24 4.02 -8.15
N THR A 80 11.03 3.68 -8.61
CA THR A 80 10.37 2.41 -8.30
C THR A 80 10.84 1.31 -9.26
N ASP A 81 11.33 0.18 -8.72
CA ASP A 81 11.77 -0.95 -9.53
C ASP A 81 10.63 -1.90 -9.88
N MET A 82 9.85 -2.29 -8.88
CA MET A 82 8.72 -3.21 -9.02
C MET A 82 7.54 -2.75 -8.18
N ALA A 83 6.36 -3.25 -8.49
CA ALA A 83 5.18 -2.98 -7.69
C ALA A 83 4.22 -4.16 -7.63
N THR A 84 3.36 -4.17 -6.61
CA THR A 84 2.23 -5.08 -6.52
C THR A 84 0.96 -4.35 -6.94
N PHE A 85 0.35 -4.82 -8.02
CA PHE A 85 -0.89 -4.25 -8.51
C PHE A 85 -2.08 -4.86 -7.78
N GLN A 86 -2.90 -4.00 -7.16
CA GLN A 86 -4.04 -4.40 -6.35
C GLN A 86 -5.34 -3.84 -6.95
N SER A 87 -6.32 -4.71 -7.21
CA SER A 87 -7.68 -4.27 -7.50
C SER A 87 -8.40 -3.85 -6.22
N LEU A 88 -9.47 -3.06 -6.37
CA LEU A 88 -10.24 -2.49 -5.26
C LEU A 88 -11.74 -2.77 -5.42
N PRO A 89 -12.31 -3.77 -4.73
CA PRO A 89 -13.71 -4.15 -4.87
C PRO A 89 -14.65 -3.23 -4.10
N LEU A 90 -14.55 -1.92 -4.30
CA LEU A 90 -15.47 -0.94 -3.73
C LEU A 90 -16.72 -0.81 -4.60
N TYR A 91 -17.73 -1.61 -4.33
CA TYR A 91 -18.94 -1.72 -5.16
C TYR A 91 -19.96 -0.57 -5.00
N ALA A 92 -19.55 0.56 -4.42
CA ALA A 92 -20.15 1.86 -4.70
C ALA A 92 -19.95 2.27 -6.17
N TYR A 93 -18.98 1.66 -6.83
CA TYR A 93 -18.66 1.74 -8.26
C TYR A 93 -19.12 0.46 -8.97
N HIS A 94 -19.35 0.52 -10.29
CA HIS A 94 -19.84 -0.65 -11.05
C HIS A 94 -18.80 -1.78 -11.09
N ASP A 95 -17.55 -1.44 -11.42
CA ASP A 95 -16.46 -2.39 -11.62
C ASP A 95 -15.45 -2.35 -10.45
N GLY A 96 -15.88 -1.88 -9.26
CA GLY A 96 -14.97 -1.49 -8.20
C GLY A 96 -14.31 -0.15 -8.47
N LEU A 97 -13.49 0.33 -7.55
CA LEU A 97 -12.67 1.52 -7.76
C LEU A 97 -11.48 1.22 -8.68
N THR A 98 -10.95 0.00 -8.60
CA THR A 98 -10.01 -0.60 -9.56
C THR A 98 -10.53 -2.01 -9.88
N ALA A 99 -10.77 -2.29 -11.15
CA ALA A 99 -11.32 -3.56 -11.59
C ALA A 99 -10.28 -4.71 -11.49
N ASN A 100 -10.76 -5.96 -11.37
CA ASN A 100 -9.88 -7.13 -11.37
C ASN A 100 -9.15 -7.30 -12.71
N GLU A 101 -9.80 -6.92 -13.80
CA GLU A 101 -9.22 -6.93 -15.15
C GLU A 101 -7.98 -6.03 -15.26
N ASN A 102 -7.90 -4.95 -14.50
CA ASN A 102 -6.71 -4.09 -14.47
C ASN A 102 -5.51 -4.81 -13.82
N CYS A 103 -5.75 -5.68 -12.83
CA CYS A 103 -4.68 -6.49 -12.23
C CYS A 103 -4.17 -7.54 -13.24
N VAL A 104 -5.09 -8.19 -13.99
CA VAL A 104 -4.72 -9.11 -15.08
C VAL A 104 -3.92 -8.38 -16.15
N GLU A 105 -4.39 -7.21 -16.62
CA GLU A 105 -3.69 -6.39 -17.61
C GLU A 105 -2.28 -6.01 -17.12
N ALA A 106 -2.13 -5.60 -15.85
CA ALA A 106 -0.84 -5.19 -15.30
C ALA A 106 0.19 -6.35 -15.32
N VAL A 107 -0.22 -7.54 -14.90
CA VAL A 107 0.66 -8.72 -14.85
C VAL A 107 0.94 -9.28 -16.26
N GLU A 108 -0.03 -9.20 -17.19
CA GLU A 108 0.17 -9.69 -18.56
C GLU A 108 1.03 -8.74 -19.41
N GLU A 109 0.80 -7.43 -19.30
CA GLU A 109 1.52 -6.44 -20.12
C GLU A 109 2.90 -6.06 -19.54
N TYR A 110 3.07 -6.16 -18.22
CA TYR A 110 4.31 -5.79 -17.53
C TYR A 110 4.78 -6.88 -16.53
N PRO A 111 4.98 -8.14 -17.00
CA PRO A 111 5.21 -9.30 -16.11
C PRO A 111 6.49 -9.23 -15.29
N GLU A 112 7.48 -8.42 -15.71
CA GLU A 112 8.72 -8.24 -14.95
C GLU A 112 8.60 -7.13 -13.89
N ARG A 113 7.58 -6.27 -13.98
CA ARG A 113 7.41 -5.08 -13.15
C ARG A 113 6.27 -5.21 -12.14
N PHE A 114 5.20 -5.92 -12.48
CA PHE A 114 4.06 -6.10 -11.58
C PHE A 114 3.90 -7.53 -11.12
N LEU A 115 3.67 -7.68 -9.80
CA LEU A 115 3.09 -8.87 -9.21
C LEU A 115 1.60 -8.61 -8.93
N GLY A 116 0.75 -9.62 -9.08
CA GLY A 116 -0.69 -9.52 -8.83
C GLY A 116 -1.04 -9.78 -7.37
N PHE A 117 -2.08 -9.12 -6.89
CA PHE A 117 -2.74 -9.41 -5.61
C PHE A 117 -4.20 -9.79 -5.86
N ALA A 118 -4.65 -10.88 -5.25
CA ALA A 118 -6.06 -11.23 -5.27
C ALA A 118 -6.85 -10.37 -4.28
N ASN A 119 -8.16 -10.27 -4.50
CA ASN A 119 -9.08 -9.66 -3.53
C ASN A 119 -10.45 -10.31 -3.61
N VAL A 120 -11.14 -10.39 -2.48
CA VAL A 120 -12.53 -10.82 -2.41
C VAL A 120 -13.28 -10.06 -1.32
N ASP A 121 -14.58 -9.97 -1.47
CA ASP A 121 -15.48 -9.56 -0.40
C ASP A 121 -16.15 -10.82 0.18
N PRO A 122 -15.80 -11.24 1.41
CA PRO A 122 -16.28 -12.49 2.00
C PRO A 122 -17.79 -12.50 2.27
N LEU A 123 -18.46 -11.35 2.20
CA LEU A 123 -19.92 -11.24 2.36
C LEU A 123 -20.67 -11.38 1.02
N ARG A 124 -19.95 -11.51 -0.11
CA ARG A 124 -20.56 -11.78 -1.41
C ARG A 124 -20.73 -13.28 -1.65
N GLU A 125 -21.88 -13.64 -2.22
CA GLU A 125 -22.10 -15.00 -2.68
C GLU A 125 -21.14 -15.34 -3.83
N GLY A 126 -20.44 -16.48 -3.72
CA GLY A 126 -19.52 -16.98 -4.74
C GLY A 126 -18.08 -16.47 -4.64
N TRP A 127 -17.71 -15.78 -3.55
CA TRP A 127 -16.35 -15.27 -3.35
C TRP A 127 -15.26 -16.36 -3.44
N GLU A 128 -15.55 -17.61 -3.06
CA GLU A 128 -14.58 -18.71 -3.18
C GLU A 128 -14.20 -18.98 -4.63
N GLY A 129 -15.20 -18.99 -5.53
CA GLY A 129 -14.98 -19.16 -6.96
C GLY A 129 -14.27 -17.97 -7.58
N GLU A 130 -14.61 -16.75 -7.14
CA GLU A 130 -13.93 -15.51 -7.57
C GLU A 130 -12.44 -15.53 -7.18
N LEU A 131 -12.11 -16.02 -5.99
CA LEU A 131 -10.72 -16.17 -5.56
C LEU A 131 -9.98 -17.24 -6.40
N GLU A 132 -10.60 -18.38 -6.67
CA GLU A 132 -10.01 -19.42 -7.53
C GLU A 132 -9.72 -18.89 -8.95
N GLU A 133 -10.65 -18.15 -9.55
CA GLU A 133 -10.48 -17.53 -10.87
C GLU A 133 -9.31 -16.52 -10.88
N GLN A 134 -9.16 -15.71 -9.83
CA GLN A 134 -8.04 -14.75 -9.72
C GLN A 134 -6.70 -15.47 -9.55
N VAL A 135 -6.65 -16.56 -8.76
CA VAL A 135 -5.42 -17.35 -8.60
C VAL A 135 -4.99 -17.95 -9.93
N GLU A 136 -5.93 -18.45 -10.74
CA GLU A 136 -5.61 -18.98 -12.09
C GLU A 136 -5.15 -17.88 -13.05
N ALA A 137 -5.67 -16.64 -12.89
CA ALA A 137 -5.41 -15.55 -13.83
C ALA A 137 -4.07 -14.84 -13.56
N VAL A 138 -3.70 -14.60 -12.30
CA VAL A 138 -2.57 -13.70 -11.97
C VAL A 138 -1.52 -14.34 -11.06
N ASP A 139 -1.69 -15.60 -10.62
CA ASP A 139 -0.77 -16.26 -9.66
C ASP A 139 -0.38 -15.30 -8.50
N PRO A 140 -1.35 -14.86 -7.67
CA PRO A 140 -1.17 -13.72 -6.80
C PRO A 140 -0.21 -14.02 -5.66
N VAL A 141 0.63 -13.05 -5.33
CA VAL A 141 1.59 -13.14 -4.22
C VAL A 141 0.95 -12.86 -2.85
N GLY A 142 -0.33 -12.51 -2.79
CA GLY A 142 -1.07 -12.27 -1.57
C GLY A 142 -2.56 -11.98 -1.83
N LEU A 143 -3.30 -11.77 -0.75
CA LEU A 143 -4.73 -11.46 -0.76
C LEU A 143 -4.99 -10.14 -0.04
N LYS A 144 -5.68 -9.21 -0.71
CA LYS A 144 -6.13 -7.95 -0.12
C LYS A 144 -7.58 -8.02 0.31
N LEU A 145 -7.85 -7.64 1.55
CA LEU A 145 -9.19 -7.65 2.11
C LEU A 145 -9.62 -6.26 2.61
N TYR A 146 -10.89 -5.95 2.38
CA TYR A 146 -11.55 -4.77 2.91
C TYR A 146 -12.63 -5.21 3.91
N PRO A 147 -12.62 -4.72 5.17
CA PRO A 147 -13.53 -5.19 6.21
C PRO A 147 -14.94 -4.62 6.08
N SER A 148 -15.34 -4.17 4.90
CA SER A 148 -16.65 -3.61 4.59
C SER A 148 -17.27 -4.28 3.39
N HIS A 149 -18.56 -4.50 3.47
CA HIS A 149 -19.39 -4.91 2.36
C HIS A 149 -20.07 -3.69 1.70
N TRP A 150 -19.91 -3.59 0.38
CA TRP A 150 -20.48 -2.49 -0.43
C TRP A 150 -21.72 -2.98 -1.19
N GLY A 151 -22.71 -3.51 -0.46
CA GLY A 151 -23.98 -3.93 -1.00
C GLY A 151 -24.98 -2.77 -1.19
N GLU A 152 -26.25 -3.12 -1.34
CA GLU A 152 -27.33 -2.10 -1.43
C GLU A 152 -27.52 -1.36 -0.11
N ASP A 153 -27.22 -1.98 1.02
CA ASP A 153 -27.48 -1.50 2.38
C ASP A 153 -26.20 -1.11 3.15
N PHE A 154 -25.13 -0.75 2.58
CA PHE A 154 -23.86 -0.16 3.09
C PHE A 154 -23.52 -0.22 4.60
N HIS A 155 -24.19 -1.05 5.39
CA HIS A 155 -24.08 -1.07 6.85
C HIS A 155 -23.42 -2.33 7.38
N GLU A 156 -23.00 -3.22 6.51
CA GLU A 156 -22.35 -4.46 6.90
C GLU A 156 -20.84 -4.30 6.84
N GLY A 157 -20.18 -4.98 7.74
CA GLY A 157 -18.74 -5.12 7.79
C GLY A 157 -18.43 -6.40 8.54
N TRP A 158 -17.21 -6.84 8.45
CA TRP A 158 -16.74 -8.05 9.10
C TRP A 158 -15.46 -7.79 9.86
N ARG A 159 -15.15 -8.65 10.81
CA ARG A 159 -13.96 -8.58 11.67
C ARG A 159 -13.02 -9.75 11.37
N MET A 160 -11.73 -9.54 11.58
CA MET A 160 -10.71 -10.58 11.39
C MET A 160 -10.87 -11.76 12.37
N ASP A 161 -11.48 -11.52 13.54
CA ASP A 161 -11.80 -12.53 14.55
C ASP A 161 -13.17 -13.22 14.35
N ASP A 162 -13.84 -12.97 13.23
CA ASP A 162 -15.11 -13.63 12.91
C ASP A 162 -14.89 -15.01 12.31
N GLU A 163 -15.06 -16.06 13.13
CA GLU A 163 -14.91 -17.45 12.72
C GLU A 163 -15.86 -17.87 11.58
N SER A 164 -16.95 -17.14 11.36
CA SER A 164 -17.95 -17.47 10.34
C SER A 164 -17.73 -16.75 9.01
N VAL A 165 -16.96 -15.68 8.99
CA VAL A 165 -16.72 -14.84 7.80
C VAL A 165 -15.24 -14.79 7.43
N ALA A 166 -14.37 -14.38 8.35
CA ALA A 166 -12.95 -14.20 8.07
C ALA A 166 -12.18 -15.54 7.98
N TYR A 167 -12.41 -16.47 8.92
CA TYR A 167 -11.65 -17.71 8.97
C TYR A 167 -11.83 -18.58 7.72
N PRO A 168 -13.03 -18.75 7.15
CA PRO A 168 -13.16 -19.44 5.86
C PRO A 168 -12.32 -18.83 4.72
N VAL A 169 -12.16 -17.49 4.72
CA VAL A 169 -11.31 -16.81 3.72
C VAL A 169 -9.83 -17.13 3.94
N PHE A 170 -9.36 -17.07 5.19
CA PHE A 170 -7.98 -17.40 5.54
C PHE A 170 -7.64 -18.86 5.23
N GLU A 171 -8.53 -19.80 5.58
CA GLU A 171 -8.39 -21.21 5.24
C GLU A 171 -8.37 -21.44 3.73
N LYS A 172 -9.25 -20.75 2.98
CA LYS A 172 -9.31 -20.85 1.53
C LYS A 172 -8.06 -20.31 0.87
N ALA A 173 -7.59 -19.13 1.28
CA ALA A 173 -6.35 -18.53 0.79
C ALA A 173 -5.17 -19.48 0.95
N ARG A 174 -4.98 -20.04 2.16
CA ARG A 174 -3.95 -21.05 2.42
C ARG A 174 -4.08 -22.30 1.55
N SER A 175 -5.29 -22.78 1.34
CA SER A 175 -5.53 -23.94 0.49
C SER A 175 -5.14 -23.73 -0.98
N LEU A 176 -5.07 -22.46 -1.39
CA LEU A 176 -4.64 -22.00 -2.71
C LEU A 176 -3.17 -21.57 -2.75
N GLY A 177 -2.44 -21.67 -1.63
CA GLY A 177 -1.02 -21.33 -1.55
C GLY A 177 -0.75 -19.88 -1.21
N ILE A 178 -1.76 -19.11 -0.79
CA ILE A 178 -1.62 -17.72 -0.35
C ILE A 178 -1.47 -17.71 1.17
N ASP A 179 -0.32 -17.31 1.67
CA ASP A 179 0.04 -17.21 3.08
C ASP A 179 0.34 -15.76 3.53
N PHE A 180 0.19 -14.78 2.63
CA PHE A 180 0.26 -13.37 2.95
C PHE A 180 -1.08 -12.68 2.69
N ILE A 181 -1.65 -12.05 3.72
CA ILE A 181 -2.97 -11.39 3.66
C ILE A 181 -2.88 -9.96 4.19
N GLU A 182 -3.14 -8.99 3.34
CA GLU A 182 -3.31 -7.61 3.74
C GLU A 182 -4.75 -7.26 4.07
N VAL A 183 -4.97 -6.58 5.19
CA VAL A 183 -6.29 -6.11 5.58
C VAL A 183 -6.30 -4.59 5.72
N HIS A 184 -7.24 -3.95 5.04
CA HIS A 184 -7.42 -2.50 5.11
C HIS A 184 -7.96 -2.10 6.48
N LYS A 185 -7.16 -1.43 7.29
CA LYS A 185 -7.52 -0.95 8.63
C LYS A 185 -7.33 0.56 8.76
N ALA A 186 -7.74 1.13 9.87
CA ALA A 186 -7.57 2.53 10.24
C ALA A 186 -8.37 3.57 9.45
N ILE A 187 -8.56 3.42 8.13
CA ILE A 187 -9.21 4.42 7.28
C ILE A 187 -10.50 3.86 6.67
N PRO A 188 -11.69 4.17 7.20
CA PRO A 188 -12.96 3.80 6.58
C PRO A 188 -13.19 4.57 5.27
N PHE A 189 -13.51 3.86 4.18
CA PHE A 189 -13.92 4.48 2.92
C PHE A 189 -15.42 4.77 2.90
N GLY A 190 -15.80 6.05 3.00
CA GLY A 190 -17.19 6.49 2.92
C GLY A 190 -18.09 6.06 4.09
N PRO A 191 -19.40 5.87 3.89
CA PRO A 191 -20.38 5.66 4.95
C PRO A 191 -20.46 4.19 5.41
N VAL A 192 -19.33 3.61 5.80
CA VAL A 192 -19.22 2.23 6.29
C VAL A 192 -19.07 2.17 7.81
N PRO A 193 -19.38 1.04 8.47
CA PRO A 193 -19.14 0.87 9.90
C PRO A 193 -17.66 1.08 10.25
N ARG A 194 -17.40 1.85 11.31
CA ARG A 194 -16.02 2.11 11.76
C ARG A 194 -15.37 0.90 12.44
N ASP A 195 -16.16 0.13 13.17
CA ASP A 195 -15.65 -0.94 14.03
C ASP A 195 -14.83 -2.00 13.29
N PRO A 196 -15.20 -2.47 12.09
CA PRO A 196 -14.36 -3.38 11.30
C PRO A 196 -12.98 -2.85 10.90
N TYR A 197 -12.78 -1.52 10.92
CA TYR A 197 -11.50 -0.87 10.63
C TYR A 197 -10.61 -0.69 11.85
N HIS A 198 -11.14 -0.99 13.04
CA HIS A 198 -10.35 -0.96 14.27
C HIS A 198 -9.50 -2.22 14.38
N PRO A 199 -8.19 -2.13 14.71
CA PRO A 199 -7.29 -3.29 14.74
C PRO A 199 -7.50 -4.22 15.94
N GLY A 200 -8.48 -3.99 16.79
CA GLY A 200 -8.76 -4.81 17.97
C GLY A 200 -9.22 -6.25 17.71
N ASP A 201 -9.38 -6.62 16.42
CA ASP A 201 -9.75 -7.96 15.96
C ASP A 201 -8.56 -8.76 15.39
N VAL A 202 -7.37 -8.16 15.41
CA VAL A 202 -6.16 -8.75 14.82
C VAL A 202 -5.55 -9.82 15.72
N ASP A 203 -5.71 -9.67 17.04
CA ASP A 203 -5.07 -10.53 18.04
C ASP A 203 -5.43 -12.01 17.86
N GLU A 204 -6.72 -12.31 17.72
CA GLU A 204 -7.20 -13.68 17.59
C GLU A 204 -6.83 -14.25 16.21
N ALA A 205 -6.97 -13.47 15.14
CA ALA A 205 -6.55 -13.89 13.80
C ALA A 205 -5.07 -14.25 13.73
N CYS A 206 -4.18 -13.41 14.27
CA CYS A 206 -2.74 -13.69 14.30
C CYS A 206 -2.40 -14.92 15.17
N ALA A 207 -3.13 -15.14 16.25
CA ALA A 207 -2.90 -16.28 17.15
C ALA A 207 -3.40 -17.60 16.54
N ASP A 208 -4.54 -17.59 15.85
CA ASP A 208 -5.18 -18.78 15.31
C ASP A 208 -4.58 -19.20 13.94
N PHE A 209 -3.97 -18.25 13.22
CA PHE A 209 -3.31 -18.47 11.94
C PHE A 209 -1.82 -18.05 11.98
N PRO A 210 -0.99 -18.71 12.80
CA PRO A 210 0.43 -18.33 12.94
C PRO A 210 1.27 -18.56 11.68
N GLU A 211 0.75 -19.26 10.69
CA GLU A 211 1.36 -19.51 9.39
C GLU A 211 0.94 -18.52 8.29
N ILE A 212 0.05 -17.57 8.60
CA ILE A 212 -0.29 -16.47 7.72
C ILE A 212 0.43 -15.23 8.23
N ASP A 213 1.13 -14.56 7.33
CA ASP A 213 1.62 -13.21 7.56
C ASP A 213 0.51 -12.20 7.26
N PHE A 214 0.14 -11.39 8.25
CA PHE A 214 -0.88 -10.36 8.10
C PHE A 214 -0.25 -8.98 7.93
N GLY A 215 -0.64 -8.25 6.88
CA GLY A 215 -0.30 -6.84 6.67
C GLY A 215 -1.45 -5.91 7.07
N LEU A 216 -1.21 -5.00 8.01
CA LEU A 216 -2.17 -3.94 8.33
C LEU A 216 -1.90 -2.74 7.44
N VAL A 217 -2.75 -2.53 6.45
CA VAL A 217 -2.67 -1.37 5.55
C VAL A 217 -3.05 -0.10 6.30
N HIS A 218 -2.31 0.98 6.10
CA HIS A 218 -2.32 2.22 6.89
C HIS A 218 -1.92 2.01 8.36
N GLY A 219 -1.16 0.98 8.65
CA GLY A 219 -0.88 0.45 9.96
C GLY A 219 -0.56 1.47 11.03
N GLY A 220 -1.47 1.64 11.96
CA GLY A 220 -1.27 2.50 13.10
C GLY A 220 -1.72 3.95 12.95
N LEU A 221 -2.09 4.44 11.77
CA LEU A 221 -2.40 5.88 11.58
C LEU A 221 -3.45 6.43 12.57
N ALA A 222 -4.58 5.75 12.74
CA ALA A 222 -5.65 6.17 13.66
C ALA A 222 -5.63 5.43 15.02
N PHE A 223 -4.89 4.33 15.13
CA PHE A 223 -4.86 3.40 16.27
C PHE A 223 -3.42 2.97 16.60
N THR A 224 -2.51 3.94 16.59
CA THR A 224 -1.07 3.70 16.69
C THR A 224 -0.66 2.88 17.92
N GLU A 225 -1.27 3.14 19.10
CA GLU A 225 -0.90 2.44 20.33
C GLU A 225 -1.34 0.97 20.31
N GLU A 226 -2.55 0.70 19.83
CA GLU A 226 -3.08 -0.65 19.68
C GLU A 226 -2.24 -1.44 18.69
N THR A 227 -1.96 -0.86 17.52
CA THR A 227 -1.14 -1.49 16.49
C THR A 227 0.28 -1.77 16.99
N ALA A 228 0.89 -0.84 17.72
CA ALA A 228 2.22 -1.04 18.30
C ALA A 228 2.25 -2.19 19.31
N TRP A 229 1.21 -2.34 20.16
CA TRP A 229 1.08 -3.47 21.08
C TRP A 229 0.89 -4.80 20.34
N GLN A 230 0.17 -4.79 19.23
CA GLN A 230 -0.02 -5.99 18.40
C GLN A 230 1.30 -6.40 17.74
N MET A 231 2.02 -5.44 17.15
CA MET A 231 3.35 -5.65 16.58
C MET A 231 4.36 -6.21 17.60
N ALA A 232 4.26 -5.79 18.87
CA ALA A 232 5.11 -6.31 19.96
C ALA A 232 4.81 -7.78 20.32
N ARG A 233 3.62 -8.27 20.01
CA ARG A 233 3.13 -9.59 20.49
C ARG A 233 3.06 -10.63 19.38
N PHE A 234 2.81 -10.24 18.14
CA PHE A 234 2.59 -11.15 17.03
C PHE A 234 3.71 -11.01 15.99
N PRO A 235 4.57 -12.02 15.84
CA PRO A 235 5.67 -11.98 14.88
C PRO A 235 5.19 -12.05 13.41
N ASN A 236 4.01 -12.61 13.18
CA ASN A 236 3.34 -12.72 11.87
C ASN A 236 2.45 -11.52 11.54
N LEU A 237 2.66 -10.38 12.23
CA LEU A 237 1.99 -9.13 11.93
C LEU A 237 2.98 -8.11 11.38
N HIS A 238 2.60 -7.47 10.28
CA HIS A 238 3.38 -6.49 9.55
C HIS A 238 2.60 -5.18 9.38
N ILE A 239 3.30 -4.08 9.17
CA ILE A 239 2.72 -2.77 8.88
C ILE A 239 3.01 -2.40 7.42
N ASN A 240 1.95 -2.27 6.64
CA ASN A 240 1.99 -1.56 5.36
C ASN A 240 1.91 -0.05 5.63
N MET A 241 2.95 0.68 5.22
CA MET A 241 3.10 2.11 5.48
C MET A 241 2.35 3.00 4.48
N GLU A 242 1.57 2.45 3.58
CA GLU A 242 0.73 3.24 2.67
C GLU A 242 -0.04 4.31 3.48
N THR A 243 -0.17 5.53 3.00
CA THR A 243 -0.66 6.72 3.72
C THR A 243 0.26 7.21 4.86
N LEU A 244 0.98 6.35 5.57
CA LEU A 244 1.95 6.78 6.58
C LEU A 244 3.18 7.42 5.92
N GLY A 245 3.65 6.88 4.77
CA GLY A 245 4.68 7.50 3.93
C GLY A 245 4.26 8.88 3.42
N ILE A 246 3.01 9.02 2.98
CA ILE A 246 2.44 10.31 2.57
C ILE A 246 2.43 11.33 3.73
N GLN A 247 2.17 10.88 4.96
CA GLN A 247 2.27 11.75 6.13
C GLN A 247 3.68 12.34 6.27
N LEU A 248 4.73 11.60 5.90
CA LEU A 248 6.10 12.09 5.93
C LEU A 248 6.29 13.30 5.00
N THR A 249 5.79 13.23 3.78
CA THR A 249 5.89 14.35 2.82
C THR A 249 5.05 15.56 3.23
N ALA A 250 3.86 15.33 3.80
CA ALA A 250 2.93 16.39 4.19
C ALA A 250 3.27 17.00 5.56
N ASN A 251 3.78 16.20 6.49
CA ASN A 251 4.08 16.59 7.86
C ASN A 251 5.08 15.62 8.52
N GLU A 252 6.36 15.79 8.22
CA GLU A 252 7.47 14.99 8.74
C GLU A 252 7.41 14.77 10.26
N ARG A 253 7.06 15.82 11.01
CA ARG A 253 6.96 15.73 12.46
C ARG A 253 5.86 14.77 12.92
N ALA A 254 4.69 14.80 12.28
CA ALA A 254 3.59 13.90 12.61
C ALA A 254 3.97 12.44 12.29
N PHE A 255 4.65 12.21 11.17
CA PHE A 255 5.24 10.91 10.83
C PHE A 255 6.23 10.44 11.90
N ALA A 256 7.20 11.29 12.25
CA ALA A 256 8.20 10.95 13.27
C ALA A 256 7.57 10.62 14.63
N GLU A 257 6.55 11.35 15.06
CA GLU A 257 5.83 11.07 16.31
C GLU A 257 5.05 9.73 16.25
N THR A 258 4.46 9.39 15.10
CA THR A 258 3.78 8.11 14.89
C THR A 258 4.77 6.96 14.91
N LEU A 259 5.86 7.06 14.14
CA LEU A 259 6.91 6.03 14.09
C LEU A 259 7.58 5.83 15.46
N ALA A 260 7.92 6.94 16.16
CA ALA A 260 8.48 6.88 17.50
C ALA A 260 7.54 6.19 18.50
N LYS A 261 6.22 6.38 18.37
CA LYS A 261 5.23 5.68 19.19
C LYS A 261 5.22 4.19 18.93
N ILE A 262 5.27 3.78 17.67
CA ILE A 262 5.31 2.35 17.28
C ILE A 262 6.58 1.69 17.86
N ILE A 263 7.74 2.31 17.63
CA ILE A 263 9.03 1.80 18.13
C ILE A 263 9.07 1.79 19.68
N SER A 264 8.53 2.82 20.32
CA SER A 264 8.53 2.92 21.80
C SER A 264 7.81 1.76 22.48
N ILE A 265 6.80 1.20 21.83
CA ILE A 265 6.00 0.09 22.36
C ILE A 265 6.50 -1.25 21.79
N GLY A 266 6.69 -1.32 20.49
CA GLY A 266 7.03 -2.55 19.79
C GLY A 266 8.53 -2.90 19.80
N GLY A 267 9.40 -1.93 20.15
CA GLY A 267 10.85 -2.06 20.05
C GLY A 267 11.38 -1.79 18.64
N GLU A 268 12.71 -1.71 18.50
CA GLU A 268 13.39 -1.46 17.22
C GLU A 268 13.06 -2.51 16.15
N GLY A 269 12.95 -3.79 16.53
CA GLY A 269 12.65 -4.89 15.61
C GLY A 269 11.29 -4.80 14.88
N VAL A 270 10.43 -3.83 15.21
CA VAL A 270 9.22 -3.58 14.41
C VAL A 270 9.56 -3.00 13.05
N LEU A 271 10.70 -2.30 12.90
CA LEU A 271 11.16 -1.73 11.63
C LEU A 271 11.40 -2.80 10.56
N ASP A 272 11.82 -4.00 10.97
CA ASP A 272 12.03 -5.15 10.06
C ASP A 272 10.72 -5.79 9.58
N ARG A 273 9.57 -5.32 10.10
CA ARG A 273 8.22 -5.80 9.75
C ARG A 273 7.33 -4.65 9.26
N MET A 274 7.95 -3.60 8.77
CA MET A 274 7.29 -2.49 8.11
C MET A 274 7.76 -2.43 6.66
N TYR A 275 6.86 -2.09 5.75
CA TYR A 275 7.15 -1.96 4.34
C TYR A 275 6.36 -0.83 3.71
N TRP A 276 6.94 -0.25 2.68
CA TRP A 276 6.40 0.91 1.99
C TRP A 276 5.41 0.54 0.89
N GLY A 277 4.46 1.43 0.61
CA GLY A 277 3.57 1.44 -0.53
C GLY A 277 3.06 2.86 -0.76
N SER A 278 3.02 3.28 -2.03
CA SER A 278 2.69 4.66 -2.41
C SER A 278 1.20 4.95 -2.50
N ALA A 279 0.38 3.94 -2.75
CA ALA A 279 -0.99 4.09 -3.28
C ALA A 279 -1.04 4.81 -4.65
N ALA A 280 0.02 4.70 -5.48
CA ALA A 280 -0.04 5.16 -6.86
C ALA A 280 -1.19 4.47 -7.61
N MET A 281 -1.88 5.10 -8.48
CA MET A 281 -1.79 6.43 -9.08
C MET A 281 -2.32 7.58 -8.18
N ALA A 282 -2.89 7.31 -7.00
CA ALA A 282 -3.46 8.37 -6.16
C ALA A 282 -2.38 9.38 -5.73
N TYR A 283 -1.24 8.89 -5.31
CA TYR A 283 -0.08 9.71 -4.97
C TYR A 283 1.09 9.36 -5.89
N HIS A 284 1.89 10.37 -6.23
CA HIS A 284 3.12 10.16 -6.97
C HIS A 284 4.20 9.59 -6.04
N PRO A 285 4.89 8.48 -6.40
CA PRO A 285 5.82 7.81 -5.49
C PRO A 285 7.05 8.64 -5.12
N GLN A 286 7.62 9.36 -6.07
CA GLN A 286 8.93 10.01 -5.94
C GLN A 286 9.10 10.89 -4.70
N PRO A 287 8.14 11.78 -4.32
CA PRO A 287 8.29 12.59 -3.11
C PRO A 287 8.41 11.78 -1.81
N GLU A 288 7.76 10.62 -1.74
CA GLU A 288 7.84 9.74 -0.57
C GLU A 288 9.18 9.04 -0.49
N LEU A 289 9.68 8.56 -1.65
CA LEU A 289 11.00 7.93 -1.74
C LEU A 289 12.11 8.89 -1.30
N GLU A 290 12.08 10.12 -1.81
CA GLU A 290 13.02 11.17 -1.40
C GLU A 290 12.91 11.51 0.08
N ALA A 291 11.69 11.63 0.60
CA ALA A 291 11.45 11.93 2.00
C ALA A 291 11.91 10.78 2.93
N LEU A 292 11.72 9.52 2.54
CA LEU A 292 12.22 8.35 3.29
C LEU A 292 13.73 8.24 3.22
N ARG A 293 14.34 8.50 2.05
CA ARG A 293 15.79 8.57 1.89
C ARG A 293 16.41 9.59 2.85
N ASP A 294 15.84 10.78 2.92
CA ASP A 294 16.36 11.92 3.66
C ASP A 294 15.91 11.96 5.13
N PHE A 295 15.00 11.06 5.53
CA PHE A 295 14.44 11.09 6.88
C PHE A 295 15.49 10.92 7.96
N GLU A 296 15.47 11.87 8.90
CA GLU A 296 16.19 11.85 10.17
C GLU A 296 15.22 12.20 11.31
N TRP A 297 15.49 11.69 12.50
CA TRP A 297 14.66 12.05 13.65
C TRP A 297 14.74 13.55 13.94
N PRO A 298 13.61 14.26 14.07
CA PRO A 298 13.62 15.60 14.67
C PRO A 298 14.29 15.54 16.05
N GLU A 299 15.19 16.48 16.33
CA GLU A 299 16.06 16.47 17.51
C GLU A 299 15.28 16.25 18.82
N ASP A 300 14.14 16.90 18.98
CA ASP A 300 13.32 16.79 20.19
C ASP A 300 12.57 15.45 20.29
N VAL A 301 12.32 14.77 19.18
CA VAL A 301 11.77 13.39 19.15
C VAL A 301 12.87 12.41 19.55
N ALA A 302 14.05 12.53 18.95
CA ALA A 302 15.22 11.70 19.29
C ALA A 302 15.58 11.79 20.78
N GLN A 303 15.57 13.01 21.35
CA GLN A 303 15.90 13.25 22.76
C GLN A 303 14.90 12.66 23.78
N ARG A 304 13.68 12.36 23.37
CA ARG A 304 12.70 11.73 24.27
C ARG A 304 13.05 10.28 24.59
N GLY A 305 13.79 9.62 23.71
CA GLY A 305 14.02 8.17 23.77
C GLY A 305 12.75 7.36 23.62
N ILE A 306 12.84 6.09 23.98
CA ILE A 306 11.72 5.14 23.99
C ILE A 306 11.46 4.68 25.44
N ALA A 307 10.41 3.88 25.67
CA ALA A 307 10.02 3.45 27.01
C ALA A 307 11.14 2.75 27.81
N PHE A 308 12.09 2.11 27.14
CA PHE A 308 13.13 1.31 27.76
C PHE A 308 14.55 1.62 27.24
N GLY A 309 14.80 2.80 26.70
CA GLY A 309 16.12 3.17 26.20
C GLY A 309 16.13 4.46 25.38
N ASP A 310 17.19 4.63 24.63
CA ASP A 310 17.34 5.73 23.69
C ASP A 310 16.53 5.43 22.42
N MET A 311 16.16 6.47 21.66
CA MET A 311 15.54 6.31 20.33
C MET A 311 16.57 5.65 19.41
N PRO A 312 16.23 4.53 18.74
CA PRO A 312 17.14 3.93 17.78
C PRO A 312 17.36 4.85 16.58
N GLU A 313 18.53 4.79 16.01
CA GLU A 313 18.83 5.45 14.73
C GLU A 313 18.09 4.75 13.59
N ILE A 314 17.53 5.52 12.66
CA ILE A 314 17.02 4.96 11.41
C ILE A 314 18.19 4.82 10.46
N THR A 315 18.73 3.62 10.38
CA THR A 315 19.91 3.31 9.57
C THR A 315 19.55 3.17 8.10
N ASP A 316 20.55 3.21 7.23
CA ASP A 316 20.40 2.92 5.79
C ASP A 316 19.85 1.51 5.55
N GLU A 317 20.18 0.56 6.40
CA GLU A 317 19.64 -0.80 6.33
C GLU A 317 18.13 -0.80 6.63
N HIS A 318 17.69 -0.07 7.66
CA HIS A 318 16.26 0.10 7.94
C HIS A 318 15.53 0.72 6.74
N LYS A 319 16.10 1.75 6.11
CA LYS A 319 15.50 2.40 4.94
C LYS A 319 15.39 1.43 3.76
N ARG A 320 16.45 0.64 3.46
CA ARG A 320 16.40 -0.39 2.40
C ARG A 320 15.39 -1.49 2.70
N ASN A 321 15.25 -1.88 3.97
CA ASN A 321 14.24 -2.85 4.39
C ASN A 321 12.83 -2.29 4.14
N LEU A 322 12.58 -1.05 4.60
CA LEU A 322 11.29 -0.37 4.41
C LEU A 322 10.92 -0.19 2.93
N LEU A 323 11.88 0.16 2.07
CA LEU A 323 11.64 0.48 0.67
C LEU A 323 11.46 -0.74 -0.23
N GLY A 324 11.91 -1.93 0.19
CA GLY A 324 11.75 -3.09 -0.69
C GLY A 324 12.05 -4.45 -0.07
N ARG A 325 13.11 -4.61 0.74
CA ARG A 325 13.55 -5.94 1.19
C ARG A 325 12.52 -6.67 2.03
N THR A 326 11.93 -5.99 3.03
CA THR A 326 10.89 -6.58 3.88
C THR A 326 9.72 -7.11 3.06
N TYR A 327 9.29 -6.32 2.07
CA TYR A 327 8.18 -6.73 1.22
C TYR A 327 8.55 -7.84 0.24
N ALA A 328 9.75 -7.78 -0.35
CA ALA A 328 10.28 -8.85 -1.19
C ALA A 328 10.33 -10.19 -0.46
N ASP A 329 10.82 -10.19 0.78
CA ASP A 329 10.84 -11.39 1.64
C ASP A 329 9.45 -11.94 1.91
N LEU A 330 8.46 -11.07 2.19
CA LEU A 330 7.07 -11.45 2.45
C LEU A 330 6.39 -12.12 1.24
N VAL A 331 6.69 -11.64 0.03
CA VAL A 331 6.09 -12.17 -1.21
C VAL A 331 6.97 -13.20 -1.90
N GLY A 332 8.10 -13.57 -1.30
CA GLY A 332 9.04 -14.58 -1.82
C GLY A 332 9.78 -14.15 -3.08
N LEU A 333 10.02 -12.84 -3.28
CA LEU A 333 10.75 -12.31 -4.42
C LEU A 333 12.27 -12.34 -4.16
N ASP A 334 13.04 -12.96 -5.06
CA ASP A 334 14.49 -12.82 -5.08
C ASP A 334 14.88 -11.50 -5.78
N ILE A 335 15.42 -10.55 -4.99
CA ILE A 335 15.79 -9.21 -5.47
C ILE A 335 16.89 -9.26 -6.53
N GLU A 336 17.88 -10.15 -6.39
CA GLU A 336 18.98 -10.23 -7.35
C GLU A 336 18.48 -10.78 -8.70
N GLU A 337 17.63 -11.80 -8.67
CA GLU A 337 16.99 -12.32 -9.88
C GLU A 337 16.06 -11.25 -10.52
N ALA A 338 15.33 -10.49 -9.70
CA ALA A 338 14.49 -9.40 -10.18
C ALA A 338 15.32 -8.32 -10.88
N ARG A 339 16.42 -7.86 -10.27
CA ARG A 339 17.33 -6.88 -10.87
C ARG A 339 17.92 -7.36 -12.20
N GLU A 340 18.29 -8.63 -12.30
CA GLU A 340 18.80 -9.21 -13.57
C GLU A 340 17.74 -9.15 -14.69
N ARG A 341 16.45 -9.38 -14.37
CA ARG A 341 15.36 -9.29 -15.34
C ARG A 341 15.07 -7.86 -15.76
N LEU A 342 15.12 -6.92 -14.81
CA LEU A 342 14.80 -5.50 -15.03
C LEU A 342 15.89 -4.76 -15.83
N ALA A 343 17.15 -5.20 -15.73
CA ALA A 343 18.31 -4.46 -16.26
C ALA A 343 18.23 -4.11 -17.76
N ASP A 344 17.51 -4.91 -18.54
CA ASP A 344 17.41 -4.75 -19.99
C ASP A 344 15.96 -4.51 -20.46
N ASP A 345 15.02 -4.18 -19.56
CA ASP A 345 13.66 -3.88 -19.96
C ASP A 345 13.52 -2.47 -20.60
N ASP A 346 12.37 -2.16 -21.16
CA ASP A 346 12.17 -0.90 -21.87
C ASP A 346 12.20 0.31 -20.93
N PHE A 347 11.70 0.17 -19.69
CA PHE A 347 11.70 1.22 -18.69
C PHE A 347 13.14 1.55 -18.24
N SER A 348 13.92 0.55 -17.84
CA SER A 348 15.30 0.76 -17.40
C SER A 348 16.15 1.37 -18.51
N ARG A 349 16.02 0.89 -19.76
CA ARG A 349 16.73 1.49 -20.89
C ARG A 349 16.38 2.96 -21.10
N GLN A 350 15.09 3.31 -20.96
CA GLN A 350 14.68 4.70 -21.14
C GLN A 350 15.17 5.59 -20.01
N THR A 351 15.06 5.15 -18.77
CA THR A 351 15.55 5.93 -17.60
C THR A 351 17.07 6.05 -17.58
N ASP A 352 17.82 5.03 -18.01
CA ASP A 352 19.28 5.09 -18.17
C ASP A 352 19.72 6.11 -19.23
N GLU A 353 18.96 6.25 -20.32
CA GLU A 353 19.28 7.15 -21.41
C GLU A 353 18.83 8.60 -21.17
N GLU A 354 17.68 8.80 -20.55
CA GLU A 354 16.99 10.09 -20.45
C GLU A 354 16.88 10.66 -19.02
N GLY A 355 17.10 9.81 -17.99
CA GLY A 355 16.77 10.09 -16.60
C GLY A 355 15.27 9.94 -16.33
N LEU A 356 14.84 10.19 -15.08
CA LEU A 356 13.43 10.18 -14.73
C LEU A 356 12.68 11.29 -15.47
N ALA A 357 11.49 10.97 -15.96
CA ALA A 357 10.61 11.94 -16.60
C ALA A 357 10.01 12.91 -15.56
N ASP A 358 9.58 14.09 -16.01
CA ASP A 358 8.90 15.06 -15.14
C ASP A 358 7.59 14.48 -14.59
N PRO A 359 7.17 14.81 -13.35
CA PRO A 359 5.95 14.29 -12.73
C PRO A 359 4.71 14.41 -13.61
N PHE A 360 3.98 13.32 -13.78
CA PHE A 360 2.80 13.14 -14.63
C PHE A 360 3.00 13.44 -16.12
N SER A 361 4.23 13.68 -16.59
CA SER A 361 4.50 14.04 -17.99
C SER A 361 4.22 12.88 -18.96
N THR A 362 4.25 11.65 -18.47
CA THR A 362 3.96 10.43 -19.24
C THR A 362 2.50 9.99 -19.16
N THR A 363 1.66 10.75 -18.46
CA THR A 363 0.23 10.45 -18.24
C THR A 363 -0.68 11.43 -18.99
N ASN A 364 -1.95 11.10 -19.11
CA ASN A 364 -2.96 12.01 -19.65
C ASN A 364 -3.28 13.20 -18.73
N ALA A 365 -2.70 13.22 -17.52
CA ALA A 365 -2.80 14.33 -16.58
C ALA A 365 -1.73 15.41 -16.77
N ALA A 366 -0.79 15.26 -17.71
CA ALA A 366 0.36 16.15 -17.90
C ALA A 366 -0.01 17.65 -18.01
N ALA A 367 -1.13 17.99 -18.62
CA ALA A 367 -1.61 19.37 -18.76
C ALA A 367 -2.32 19.91 -17.51
N GLU A 368 -2.54 19.07 -16.49
CA GLU A 368 -3.35 19.34 -15.30
C GLU A 368 -2.52 19.42 -14.00
N VAL A 369 -1.17 19.40 -14.11
CA VAL A 369 -0.23 19.49 -12.98
C VAL A 369 -0.02 20.94 -12.54
N TYR A 370 0.07 21.20 -11.19
CA TYR A 370 0.32 22.54 -10.64
C TYR A 370 1.07 22.54 -9.30
#